data_c9add415d8512c364482f190fce4c0a8
#
_entry.id   c9add415d8512c364482f190fce4c0a8
#
_cell.length_a   1.000
_cell.length_b   1.000
_cell.length_c   1.000
_cell.angle_alpha   90.00
_cell.angle_beta   90.00
_cell.angle_gamma   90.00
#
_symmetry.space_group_name_H-M   'P 1'
#
loop_
_entity.id
_entity.type
_entity.pdbx_description
1 polymer ?
#
loop_
_entity_poly.entity_id
_entity_poly.type
_entity_poly.pdbx_seq_one_letter_code
_entity_poly.pdbx_strand_id
1 'polypeptide(L)'
;MEKTALYNFHKNLGAKFVAFAGYEMPIQYKDGIVKEHISTRQTAGFFDVSHMGQLFISGSKSLEQNLEKIIPLDFKEIKINQSKYSFLINDKGGVIDDLIITRVEGGFNIILNAACKVNDTKEIAKCLDSDSKYELKKDLSLVALQGPKSETILEAIIPGVKQLKFMNGDYFKFQGKKIYVTR
;
A
#
# COMPACT_ATOMS: atom_id res chain seq x y z
N MET A 1 -21.51 1.74 -3.94
CA MET A 1 -20.14 2.02 -3.44
C MET A 1 -19.62 0.78 -2.75
N GLU A 2 -18.33 0.48 -2.93
CA GLU A 2 -17.67 -0.62 -2.25
C GLU A 2 -17.42 -0.28 -0.77
N LYS A 3 -17.13 -1.32 0.03
CA LYS A 3 -16.85 -1.21 1.46
C LYS A 3 -15.55 -1.92 1.77
N THR A 4 -14.74 -1.34 2.65
CA THR A 4 -13.53 -2.03 3.15
C THR A 4 -13.91 -3.13 4.14
N ALA A 5 -12.98 -4.05 4.41
CA ALA A 5 -13.20 -5.10 5.40
C ALA A 5 -13.49 -4.55 6.82
N LEU A 6 -12.99 -3.35 7.13
CA LEU A 6 -13.19 -2.70 8.43
C LEU A 6 -14.45 -1.81 8.49
N TYR A 7 -15.27 -1.75 7.44
CA TYR A 7 -16.44 -0.87 7.37
C TYR A 7 -17.35 -0.96 8.60
N ASN A 8 -17.73 -2.18 9.01
CA ASN A 8 -18.60 -2.38 10.17
C ASN A 8 -17.93 -1.96 11.49
N PHE A 9 -16.61 -2.15 11.60
CA PHE A 9 -15.83 -1.68 12.73
C PHE A 9 -15.88 -0.15 12.84
N HIS A 10 -15.66 0.56 11.74
CA HIS A 10 -15.77 2.02 11.67
C HIS A 10 -17.18 2.50 12.03
N LYS A 11 -18.21 1.83 11.49
CA LYS A 11 -19.61 2.15 11.78
C LYS A 11 -19.92 2.02 13.27
N ASN A 12 -19.47 0.94 13.91
CA ASN A 12 -19.66 0.71 15.34
C ASN A 12 -18.94 1.74 16.23
N LEU A 13 -17.85 2.32 15.74
CA LEU A 13 -17.14 3.43 16.37
C LEU A 13 -17.79 4.80 16.11
N GLY A 14 -18.92 4.85 15.41
CA GLY A 14 -19.63 6.10 15.12
C GLY A 14 -18.99 6.96 14.05
N ALA A 15 -18.25 6.34 13.12
CA ALA A 15 -17.66 7.06 12.00
C ALA A 15 -18.73 7.73 11.12
N LYS A 16 -18.43 8.93 10.61
CA LYS A 16 -19.14 9.55 9.50
C LYS A 16 -18.48 9.11 8.19
N PHE A 17 -19.31 8.68 7.24
CA PHE A 17 -18.83 8.17 5.97
C PHE A 17 -19.05 9.17 4.84
N VAL A 18 -18.15 9.13 3.86
CA VAL A 18 -18.23 9.86 2.59
C VAL A 18 -17.88 8.95 1.44
N ALA A 19 -18.35 9.32 0.24
CA ALA A 19 -17.91 8.68 -1.00
C ALA A 19 -16.49 9.13 -1.32
N PHE A 20 -15.57 8.17 -1.47
CA PHE A 20 -14.20 8.42 -1.86
C PHE A 20 -13.67 7.27 -2.73
N ALA A 21 -13.19 7.59 -3.93
CA ALA A 21 -12.61 6.61 -4.88
C ALA A 21 -13.47 5.35 -5.09
N GLY A 22 -14.80 5.50 -5.14
CA GLY A 22 -15.75 4.38 -5.33
C GLY A 22 -16.12 3.63 -4.04
N TYR A 23 -15.57 4.00 -2.89
CA TYR A 23 -15.81 3.40 -1.59
C TYR A 23 -16.62 4.31 -0.66
N GLU A 24 -17.30 3.71 0.33
CA GLU A 24 -17.77 4.41 1.53
C GLU A 24 -16.64 4.42 2.55
N MET A 25 -15.99 5.59 2.72
CA MET A 25 -14.82 5.73 3.60
C MET A 25 -15.14 6.56 4.84
N PRO A 26 -14.60 6.18 6.03
CA PRO A 26 -14.75 6.99 7.23
C PRO A 26 -13.92 8.26 7.12
N ILE A 27 -14.57 9.44 7.28
CA ILE A 27 -13.87 10.72 7.21
C ILE A 27 -13.54 11.28 8.59
N GLN A 28 -14.37 11.00 9.59
CA GLN A 28 -14.16 11.44 10.97
C GLN A 28 -14.97 10.60 11.94
N TYR A 29 -14.60 10.69 13.21
CA TYR A 29 -15.31 10.10 14.33
C TYR A 29 -15.90 11.19 15.25
N LYS A 30 -16.18 10.81 16.50
CA LYS A 30 -16.81 11.69 17.51
C LYS A 30 -16.04 13.00 17.71
N ASP A 31 -14.73 12.96 17.72
CA ASP A 31 -13.88 14.11 18.03
C ASP A 31 -13.74 15.11 16.87
N GLY A 32 -14.06 14.67 15.66
CA GLY A 32 -14.02 15.48 14.44
C GLY A 32 -12.63 15.62 13.82
N ILE A 33 -12.60 15.96 12.53
CA ILE A 33 -11.41 15.96 11.66
C ILE A 33 -10.24 16.74 12.28
N VAL A 34 -10.49 17.95 12.81
CA VAL A 34 -9.41 18.83 13.30
C VAL A 34 -8.70 18.21 14.50
N LYS A 35 -9.48 17.70 15.48
CA LYS A 35 -8.91 17.09 16.68
C LYS A 35 -8.20 15.78 16.38
N GLU A 36 -8.75 14.96 15.48
CA GLU A 36 -8.14 13.71 15.03
C GLU A 36 -6.83 13.98 14.25
N HIS A 37 -6.80 15.02 13.40
CA HIS A 37 -5.58 15.47 12.75
C HIS A 37 -4.50 15.89 13.76
N ILE A 38 -4.84 16.75 14.73
CA ILE A 38 -3.91 17.20 15.76
C ILE A 38 -3.39 16.01 16.58
N SER A 39 -4.27 15.08 16.97
CA SER A 39 -3.90 13.86 17.68
C SER A 39 -2.88 13.02 16.88
N THR A 40 -3.11 12.84 15.60
CA THR A 40 -2.17 12.13 14.72
C THR A 40 -0.81 12.82 14.66
N ARG A 41 -0.78 14.17 14.59
CA ARG A 41 0.48 14.95 14.54
C ARG A 41 1.24 14.93 15.86
N GLN A 42 0.56 14.80 17.00
CA GLN A 42 1.16 14.82 18.34
C GLN A 42 1.44 13.42 18.91
N THR A 43 0.68 12.42 18.46
CA THR A 43 0.74 11.05 18.98
C THR A 43 0.77 10.04 17.84
N ALA A 44 -0.36 9.44 17.50
CA ALA A 44 -0.51 8.55 16.36
C ALA A 44 -1.97 8.48 15.92
N GLY A 45 -2.19 8.18 14.64
CA GLY A 45 -3.47 7.85 14.03
C GLY A 45 -3.40 6.51 13.30
N PHE A 46 -4.47 5.74 13.39
CA PHE A 46 -4.62 4.47 12.68
C PHE A 46 -5.65 4.64 11.56
N PHE A 47 -5.24 4.35 10.34
CA PHE A 47 -6.03 4.61 9.13
C PHE A 47 -6.31 3.31 8.37
N ASP A 48 -7.57 3.08 8.02
CA ASP A 48 -7.93 2.08 7.02
C ASP A 48 -7.69 2.66 5.62
N VAL A 49 -6.72 2.09 4.92
CA VAL A 49 -6.37 2.44 3.54
C VAL A 49 -6.58 1.26 2.59
N SER A 50 -7.44 0.31 2.98
CA SER A 50 -7.72 -0.92 2.23
C SER A 50 -8.39 -0.67 0.86
N HIS A 51 -8.87 0.56 0.60
CA HIS A 51 -9.36 0.97 -0.71
C HIS A 51 -8.26 1.10 -1.77
N MET A 52 -7.00 1.24 -1.36
CA MET A 52 -5.86 1.26 -2.29
C MET A 52 -5.66 -0.10 -2.99
N GLY A 53 -5.08 -0.06 -4.19
CA GLY A 53 -4.74 -1.27 -4.92
C GLY A 53 -3.50 -1.94 -4.35
N GLN A 54 -3.55 -3.25 -4.15
CA GLN A 54 -2.42 -4.09 -3.77
C GLN A 54 -2.18 -5.07 -4.90
N LEU A 55 -1.26 -4.74 -5.80
CA LEU A 55 -0.94 -5.54 -6.98
C LEU A 55 0.32 -6.36 -6.72
N PHE A 56 0.23 -7.67 -6.86
CA PHE A 56 1.40 -8.55 -6.87
C PHE A 56 1.75 -8.93 -8.30
N ILE A 57 3.03 -8.86 -8.66
CA ILE A 57 3.54 -9.27 -9.96
C ILE A 57 4.70 -10.23 -9.75
N SER A 58 4.69 -11.33 -10.49
CA SER A 58 5.78 -12.31 -10.55
C SER A 58 6.00 -12.75 -11.99
N GLY A 59 7.14 -13.34 -12.29
CA GLY A 59 7.28 -13.86 -13.64
C GLY A 59 8.69 -14.07 -14.12
N SER A 60 8.86 -13.86 -15.43
CA SER A 60 10.00 -14.19 -16.22
C SER A 60 11.28 -13.43 -15.86
N LYS A 61 12.39 -13.84 -16.49
CA LYS A 61 13.68 -13.15 -16.38
C LYS A 61 13.66 -11.72 -16.95
N SER A 62 12.70 -11.41 -17.82
CA SER A 62 12.50 -10.09 -18.44
C SER A 62 11.59 -9.16 -17.63
N LEU A 63 11.00 -9.62 -16.53
CA LEU A 63 10.04 -8.84 -15.74
C LEU A 63 10.59 -7.46 -15.34
N GLU A 64 11.81 -7.42 -14.82
CA GLU A 64 12.44 -6.16 -14.41
C GLU A 64 12.61 -5.20 -15.60
N GLN A 65 13.17 -5.70 -16.70
CA GLN A 65 13.35 -4.90 -17.92
C GLN A 65 12.03 -4.40 -18.51
N ASN A 66 10.96 -5.19 -18.39
CA ASN A 66 9.64 -4.78 -18.86
C ASN A 66 9.05 -3.68 -17.95
N LEU A 67 9.20 -3.79 -16.65
CA LEU A 67 8.76 -2.76 -15.71
C LEU A 67 9.56 -1.46 -15.84
N GLU A 68 10.87 -1.53 -16.14
CA GLU A 68 11.74 -0.35 -16.35
C GLU A 68 11.29 0.53 -17.53
N LYS A 69 10.51 -0.01 -18.47
CA LYS A 69 9.95 0.77 -19.60
C LYS A 69 8.89 1.78 -19.16
N ILE A 70 8.18 1.49 -18.08
CA ILE A 70 7.02 2.26 -17.62
C ILE A 70 7.14 2.77 -16.18
N ILE A 71 8.13 2.29 -15.44
CA ILE A 71 8.43 2.73 -14.08
C ILE A 71 9.91 3.14 -14.05
N PRO A 72 10.24 4.42 -13.88
CA PRO A 72 11.61 4.93 -14.00
C PRO A 72 12.44 4.58 -12.75
N LEU A 73 12.80 3.32 -12.62
CA LEU A 73 13.64 2.75 -11.57
C LEU A 73 14.64 1.78 -12.17
N ASP A 74 15.83 1.69 -11.59
CA ASP A 74 16.73 0.56 -11.79
C ASP A 74 16.30 -0.56 -10.82
N PHE A 75 15.63 -1.56 -11.37
CA PHE A 75 15.09 -2.66 -10.55
C PHE A 75 16.18 -3.54 -9.97
N LYS A 76 17.36 -3.61 -10.58
CA LYS A 76 18.50 -4.41 -10.08
C LYS A 76 19.03 -3.89 -8.75
N GLU A 77 18.92 -2.57 -8.52
CA GLU A 77 19.37 -1.92 -7.29
C GLU A 77 18.36 -2.06 -6.13
N ILE A 78 17.15 -2.55 -6.39
CA ILE A 78 16.14 -2.73 -5.34
C ILE A 78 16.38 -4.07 -4.64
N LYS A 79 16.70 -4.03 -3.35
CA LYS A 79 16.92 -5.23 -2.54
C LYS A 79 15.60 -5.88 -2.11
N ILE A 80 15.63 -7.17 -1.78
CA ILE A 80 14.47 -7.84 -1.17
C ILE A 80 13.99 -7.07 0.04
N ASN A 81 12.68 -6.92 0.16
CA ASN A 81 11.98 -6.14 1.19
C ASN A 81 12.26 -4.63 1.16
N GLN A 82 12.89 -4.12 0.11
CA GLN A 82 13.05 -2.69 -0.10
C GLN A 82 11.93 -2.14 -0.96
N SER A 83 11.38 -1.02 -0.53
CA SER A 83 10.37 -0.24 -1.25
C SER A 83 11.00 0.97 -1.95
N LYS A 84 10.38 1.38 -3.06
CA LYS A 84 10.69 2.62 -3.77
C LYS A 84 9.38 3.33 -4.12
N TYR A 85 9.33 4.63 -3.89
CA TYR A 85 8.32 5.49 -4.47
C TYR A 85 8.73 5.85 -5.89
N SER A 86 7.82 5.75 -6.83
CA SER A 86 8.07 6.04 -8.24
C SER A 86 6.78 6.42 -8.96
N PHE A 87 6.85 6.49 -10.28
CA PHE A 87 5.76 6.89 -11.17
C PHE A 87 5.47 5.80 -12.19
N LEU A 88 4.22 5.72 -12.61
CA LEU A 88 3.83 5.04 -13.84
C LEU A 88 3.85 6.09 -14.95
N ILE A 89 4.60 5.86 -16.01
CA ILE A 89 4.80 6.80 -17.11
C ILE A 89 4.31 6.23 -18.44
N ASN A 90 3.92 7.12 -19.35
CA ASN A 90 3.58 6.78 -20.72
C ASN A 90 4.80 6.87 -21.65
N ASP A 91 4.63 6.46 -22.92
CA ASP A 91 5.70 6.44 -23.93
C ASP A 91 6.33 7.81 -24.23
N LYS A 92 5.66 8.90 -23.83
CA LYS A 92 6.16 10.28 -23.99
C LYS A 92 6.83 10.80 -22.71
N GLY A 93 6.99 9.96 -21.69
CA GLY A 93 7.55 10.34 -20.39
C GLY A 93 6.58 11.13 -19.50
N GLY A 94 5.30 11.24 -19.88
CA GLY A 94 4.27 11.87 -19.05
C GLY A 94 3.86 10.93 -17.91
N VAL A 95 3.66 11.49 -16.70
CA VAL A 95 3.21 10.75 -15.53
C VAL A 95 1.73 10.37 -15.69
N ILE A 96 1.42 9.08 -15.54
CA ILE A 96 0.08 8.53 -15.49
C ILE A 96 -0.43 8.57 -14.03
N ASP A 97 0.37 8.00 -13.12
CA ASP A 97 0.10 7.98 -11.68
C ASP A 97 1.41 7.79 -10.88
N ASP A 98 1.34 7.87 -9.56
CA ASP A 98 2.41 7.51 -8.66
C ASP A 98 2.12 6.18 -7.94
N LEU A 99 3.18 5.50 -7.49
CA LEU A 99 3.08 4.20 -6.86
C LEU A 99 4.22 3.94 -5.87
N ILE A 100 4.01 2.96 -5.00
CA ILE A 100 5.08 2.39 -4.19
C ILE A 100 5.29 0.94 -4.63
N ILE A 101 6.51 0.61 -5.04
CA ILE A 101 6.88 -0.74 -5.43
C ILE A 101 7.86 -1.33 -4.41
N THR A 102 7.61 -2.55 -4.00
CA THR A 102 8.44 -3.29 -3.04
C THR A 102 8.89 -4.59 -3.67
N ARG A 103 10.20 -4.83 -3.72
CA ARG A 103 10.72 -6.14 -4.10
C ARG A 103 10.46 -7.13 -2.97
N VAL A 104 9.81 -8.22 -3.28
CA VAL A 104 9.58 -9.34 -2.35
C VAL A 104 10.10 -10.63 -2.97
N GLU A 105 10.16 -11.69 -2.17
CA GLU A 105 10.51 -13.01 -2.71
C GLU A 105 9.54 -13.43 -3.81
N GLY A 106 10.07 -13.77 -4.98
CA GLY A 106 9.29 -14.20 -6.15
C GLY A 106 8.68 -13.08 -6.99
N GLY A 107 8.89 -11.78 -6.68
CA GLY A 107 8.35 -10.70 -7.49
C GLY A 107 8.28 -9.33 -6.82
N PHE A 108 7.21 -8.59 -7.12
CA PHE A 108 7.01 -7.24 -6.62
C PHE A 108 5.59 -7.05 -6.10
N ASN A 109 5.47 -6.40 -4.95
CA ASN A 109 4.22 -5.81 -4.47
C ASN A 109 4.18 -4.34 -4.88
N ILE A 110 3.06 -3.90 -5.45
CA ILE A 110 2.84 -2.51 -5.86
C ILE A 110 1.59 -1.98 -5.18
N ILE A 111 1.71 -0.84 -4.52
CA ILE A 111 0.57 -0.12 -3.96
C ILE A 111 0.18 0.96 -4.96
N LEU A 112 -1.08 0.92 -5.39
CA LEU A 112 -1.68 1.80 -6.39
C LEU A 112 -2.74 2.70 -5.76
N ASN A 113 -2.90 3.90 -6.30
CA ASN A 113 -3.94 4.82 -5.86
C ASN A 113 -5.35 4.26 -6.12
N ALA A 114 -6.24 4.42 -5.16
CA ALA A 114 -7.55 3.78 -5.15
C ALA A 114 -8.40 4.07 -6.39
N ALA A 115 -8.42 5.33 -6.85
CA ALA A 115 -9.20 5.76 -8.01
C ALA A 115 -8.63 5.22 -9.32
N CYS A 116 -7.32 5.01 -9.39
CA CYS A 116 -6.59 4.67 -10.60
C CYS A 116 -6.23 3.17 -10.71
N LYS A 117 -6.31 2.41 -9.61
CA LYS A 117 -5.80 1.03 -9.51
C LYS A 117 -6.18 0.09 -10.66
N VAL A 118 -7.40 0.24 -11.21
CA VAL A 118 -7.85 -0.61 -12.33
C VAL A 118 -7.17 -0.21 -13.63
N ASN A 119 -7.02 1.09 -13.88
CA ASN A 119 -6.33 1.62 -15.04
C ASN A 119 -4.82 1.30 -14.97
N ASP A 120 -4.21 1.57 -13.84
CA ASP A 120 -2.78 1.35 -13.61
C ASP A 120 -2.42 -0.13 -13.76
N THR A 121 -3.25 -1.03 -13.20
CA THR A 121 -3.09 -2.48 -13.41
C THR A 121 -3.13 -2.84 -14.89
N LYS A 122 -4.00 -2.21 -15.69
CA LYS A 122 -4.06 -2.46 -17.14
C LYS A 122 -2.82 -1.94 -17.85
N GLU A 123 -2.35 -0.75 -17.51
CA GLU A 123 -1.14 -0.17 -18.10
C GLU A 123 0.09 -1.03 -17.77
N ILE A 124 0.23 -1.47 -16.53
CA ILE A 124 1.29 -2.38 -16.11
C ILE A 124 1.19 -3.71 -16.87
N ALA A 125 -0.01 -4.28 -16.98
CA ALA A 125 -0.21 -5.56 -17.65
C ALA A 125 0.19 -5.54 -19.14
N LYS A 126 0.12 -4.39 -19.83
CA LYS A 126 0.52 -4.25 -21.24
C LYS A 126 2.02 -4.47 -21.44
N CYS A 127 2.86 -4.18 -20.45
CA CYS A 127 4.31 -4.36 -20.58
C CYS A 127 4.77 -5.76 -20.17
N LEU A 128 3.89 -6.58 -19.56
CA LEU A 128 4.24 -7.92 -19.13
C LEU A 128 4.24 -8.91 -20.29
N ASP A 129 5.14 -9.88 -20.24
CA ASP A 129 5.16 -11.01 -21.18
C ASP A 129 4.22 -12.14 -20.71
N SER A 130 4.08 -13.16 -21.59
CA SER A 130 3.19 -14.33 -21.35
C SER A 130 3.56 -15.15 -20.12
N ASP A 131 4.81 -15.09 -19.68
CA ASP A 131 5.30 -15.87 -18.53
C ASP A 131 5.15 -15.12 -17.21
N SER A 132 4.81 -13.85 -17.28
CA SER A 132 4.55 -13.01 -16.12
C SER A 132 3.10 -13.18 -15.64
N LYS A 133 2.93 -13.14 -14.34
CA LYS A 133 1.62 -13.21 -13.67
C LYS A 133 1.42 -11.97 -12.83
N TYR A 134 0.19 -11.50 -12.77
CA TYR A 134 -0.18 -10.40 -11.88
C TYR A 134 -1.52 -10.69 -11.21
N GLU A 135 -1.69 -10.20 -10.02
CA GLU A 135 -2.90 -10.37 -9.23
C GLU A 135 -3.18 -9.12 -8.39
N LEU A 136 -4.29 -8.45 -8.67
CA LEU A 136 -4.80 -7.39 -7.81
C LEU A 136 -5.52 -8.05 -6.62
N LYS A 137 -4.87 -8.02 -5.44
CA LYS A 137 -5.38 -8.64 -4.22
C LYS A 137 -6.63 -7.92 -3.74
N LYS A 138 -7.71 -8.68 -3.49
CA LYS A 138 -9.00 -8.15 -3.02
C LYS A 138 -9.33 -8.57 -1.59
N ASP A 139 -8.63 -9.55 -1.09
CA ASP A 139 -8.85 -10.19 0.21
C ASP A 139 -7.88 -9.72 1.30
N LEU A 140 -7.01 -8.76 0.98
CA LEU A 140 -6.08 -8.17 1.92
C LEU A 140 -6.55 -6.79 2.37
N SER A 141 -6.50 -6.56 3.67
CA SER A 141 -6.62 -5.22 4.24
C SER A 141 -5.27 -4.52 4.24
N LEU A 142 -5.29 -3.21 4.07
CA LEU A 142 -4.14 -2.33 4.21
C LEU A 142 -4.45 -1.27 5.26
N VAL A 143 -3.58 -1.13 6.23
CA VAL A 143 -3.74 -0.13 7.30
C VAL A 143 -2.46 0.66 7.47
N ALA A 144 -2.59 1.94 7.84
CA ALA A 144 -1.47 2.82 8.10
C ALA A 144 -1.53 3.32 9.54
N LEU A 145 -0.46 3.12 10.30
CA LEU A 145 -0.26 3.71 11.62
C LEU A 145 0.75 4.86 11.47
N GLN A 146 0.30 6.09 11.66
CA GLN A 146 1.06 7.29 11.35
C GLN A 146 1.18 8.19 12.58
N GLY A 147 2.29 8.92 12.69
CA GLY A 147 2.53 9.89 13.75
C GLY A 147 3.80 9.61 14.57
N PRO A 148 4.23 10.57 15.42
CA PRO A 148 5.52 10.49 16.11
C PRO A 148 5.64 9.31 17.10
N LYS A 149 4.52 8.76 17.58
CA LYS A 149 4.49 7.60 18.49
C LYS A 149 4.17 6.28 17.77
N SER A 150 3.98 6.27 16.46
CA SER A 150 3.56 5.08 15.69
C SER A 150 4.54 3.92 15.87
N GLU A 151 5.85 4.16 15.77
CA GLU A 151 6.88 3.14 15.97
C GLU A 151 6.80 2.51 17.36
N THR A 152 6.71 3.32 18.41
CA THR A 152 6.64 2.83 19.80
C THR A 152 5.39 2.01 20.06
N ILE A 153 4.25 2.46 19.51
CA ILE A 153 2.97 1.75 19.64
C ILE A 153 3.04 0.40 18.92
N LEU A 154 3.55 0.40 17.69
CA LEU A 154 3.61 -0.82 16.89
C LEU A 154 4.59 -1.83 17.46
N GLU A 155 5.76 -1.37 17.96
CA GLU A 155 6.75 -2.23 18.61
C GLU A 155 6.20 -2.96 19.85
N ALA A 156 5.31 -2.30 20.62
CA ALA A 156 4.66 -2.92 21.77
C ALA A 156 3.66 -4.04 21.38
N ILE A 157 3.14 -4.00 20.14
CA ILE A 157 2.17 -4.96 19.62
C ILE A 157 2.86 -6.03 18.78
N ILE A 158 3.85 -5.63 17.99
CA ILE A 158 4.60 -6.48 17.05
C ILE A 158 6.10 -6.24 17.29
N PRO A 159 6.71 -6.96 18.23
CA PRO A 159 8.12 -6.79 18.54
C PRO A 159 9.04 -6.98 17.34
N GLY A 160 10.03 -6.11 17.20
CA GLY A 160 11.02 -6.14 16.13
C GLY A 160 10.73 -5.19 14.96
N VAL A 161 9.54 -4.57 14.89
CA VAL A 161 9.24 -3.61 13.80
C VAL A 161 10.14 -2.36 13.87
N LYS A 162 10.64 -2.01 15.04
CA LYS A 162 11.56 -0.90 15.24
C LYS A 162 12.88 -1.05 14.48
N GLN A 163 13.25 -2.28 14.10
CA GLN A 163 14.46 -2.56 13.32
C GLN A 163 14.28 -2.25 11.83
N LEU A 164 13.04 -2.07 11.36
CA LEU A 164 12.77 -1.70 9.97
C LEU A 164 13.36 -0.33 9.68
N LYS A 165 14.12 -0.24 8.61
CA LYS A 165 14.62 1.02 8.06
C LYS A 165 13.52 1.67 7.22
N PHE A 166 13.62 2.98 7.03
CA PHE A 166 12.74 3.70 6.12
C PHE A 166 12.74 3.07 4.72
N MET A 167 11.57 2.94 4.10
CA MET A 167 11.35 2.25 2.82
C MET A 167 11.83 0.79 2.82
N ASN A 168 11.72 0.11 3.94
CA ASN A 168 11.91 -1.34 4.03
C ASN A 168 10.72 -1.99 4.72
N GLY A 169 10.51 -3.25 4.42
CA GLY A 169 9.48 -4.07 5.04
C GLY A 169 10.01 -5.42 5.47
N ASP A 170 9.22 -6.15 6.20
CA ASP A 170 9.45 -7.56 6.52
C ASP A 170 8.15 -8.23 6.97
N TYR A 171 8.20 -9.54 7.07
CA TYR A 171 7.11 -10.34 7.58
C TYR A 171 7.21 -10.54 9.10
N PHE A 172 6.11 -10.32 9.77
CA PHE A 172 5.96 -10.51 11.21
C PHE A 172 4.82 -11.48 11.51
N LYS A 173 4.83 -12.06 12.71
CA LYS A 173 3.71 -12.84 13.24
C LYS A 173 2.89 -11.98 14.19
N PHE A 174 1.58 -11.92 13.97
CA PHE A 174 0.64 -11.28 14.86
C PHE A 174 -0.57 -12.19 15.07
N GLN A 175 -0.84 -12.58 16.31
CA GLN A 175 -1.92 -13.51 16.68
C GLN A 175 -1.96 -14.79 15.80
N GLY A 176 -0.77 -15.37 15.57
CA GLY A 176 -0.62 -16.58 14.74
C GLY A 176 -0.70 -16.38 13.23
N LYS A 177 -1.02 -15.17 12.76
CA LYS A 177 -1.08 -14.82 11.33
C LYS A 177 0.21 -14.14 10.87
N LYS A 178 0.59 -14.38 9.62
CA LYS A 178 1.69 -13.69 8.95
C LYS A 178 1.17 -12.37 8.39
N ILE A 179 1.81 -11.27 8.76
CA ILE A 179 1.52 -9.93 8.25
C ILE A 179 2.79 -9.33 7.65
N TYR A 180 2.65 -8.46 6.68
CA TYR A 180 3.76 -7.71 6.10
C TYR A 180 3.71 -6.27 6.60
N VAL A 181 4.81 -5.79 7.16
CA VAL A 181 4.91 -4.43 7.71
C VAL A 181 5.99 -3.69 6.94
N THR A 182 5.69 -2.48 6.47
CA THR A 182 6.64 -1.55 5.84
C THR A 182 6.79 -0.29 6.68
N ARG A 183 7.97 0.35 6.57
CA ARG A 183 8.25 1.64 7.20
C ARG A 183 8.55 2.72 6.17
#